data_e50fa2f89a471f85c7d4dbcc918d2783
#
_entry.id   e50fa2f89a471f85c7d4dbcc918d2783
#
_cell.length_a   1.000
_cell.length_b   1.000
_cell.length_c   1.000
_cell.angle_alpha   90.00
_cell.angle_beta   90.00
_cell.angle_gamma   90.00
#
_symmetry.space_group_name_H-M   'P 1'
#
loop_
_entity.id
_entity.type
_entity.pdbx_description
1 polymer ?
#
loop_
_entity_poly.entity_id
_entity_poly.type
_entity_poly.pdbx_seq_one_letter_code
_entity_poly.pdbx_strand_id
1 'polypeptide(L)'
;MDFRRLENNLIDNIREAHLKLGYDERPMSFNYTLDSLCHLLGSDMSMDGMEKALESFSAASGEVSGGMTFRRIKNGFCLTVTASGTAYVKSITTGEEFIAKLVEKIRSHASSLEEVVDVFRDFSGGVITETPDSSEFDLLVRFPEGSVDEYYYCLSAEQEIDGHTHITYHRFIKEDYSSLFQKSAPIM
;
A
#
# COMPACT_ATOMS: atom_id res chain seq x y z
N MET A 1 -14.21 5.38 17.15
CA MET A 1 -12.96 5.19 16.40
C MET A 1 -13.30 5.32 14.93
N ASP A 2 -12.48 6.01 14.14
CA ASP A 2 -12.72 6.18 12.70
C ASP A 2 -11.92 5.11 11.93
N PHE A 3 -12.61 4.19 11.28
CA PHE A 3 -12.00 3.10 10.52
C PHE A 3 -11.79 3.41 9.04
N ARG A 4 -12.18 4.60 8.56
CA ARG A 4 -12.14 4.95 7.12
C ARG A 4 -10.74 4.84 6.51
N ARG A 5 -9.68 5.24 7.24
CA ARG A 5 -8.32 5.15 6.72
C ARG A 5 -7.88 3.69 6.54
N LEU A 6 -8.21 2.81 7.48
CA LEU A 6 -7.92 1.37 7.36
C LEU A 6 -8.73 0.74 6.22
N GLU A 7 -10.01 1.09 6.08
CA GLU A 7 -10.85 0.58 5.00
C GLU A 7 -10.34 1.03 3.62
N ASN A 8 -10.02 2.31 3.47
CA ASN A 8 -9.43 2.84 2.23
C ASN A 8 -8.09 2.16 1.89
N ASN A 9 -7.23 1.94 2.88
CA ASN A 9 -5.97 1.22 2.69
C ASN A 9 -6.20 -0.22 2.21
N LEU A 10 -7.19 -0.94 2.77
CA LEU A 10 -7.55 -2.28 2.31
C LEU A 10 -8.09 -2.25 0.88
N ILE A 11 -8.96 -1.28 0.54
CA ILE A 11 -9.48 -1.08 -0.82
C ILE A 11 -8.32 -0.89 -1.80
N ASP A 12 -7.38 -0.01 -1.48
CA ASP A 12 -6.23 0.27 -2.34
C ASP A 12 -5.31 -0.94 -2.51
N ASN A 13 -5.07 -1.68 -1.43
CA ASN A 13 -4.24 -2.90 -1.49
C ASN A 13 -4.91 -4.00 -2.33
N ILE A 14 -6.23 -4.18 -2.20
CA ILE A 14 -7.00 -5.13 -3.01
C ILE A 14 -7.00 -4.70 -4.48
N ARG A 15 -7.26 -3.42 -4.76
CA ARG A 15 -7.23 -2.84 -6.10
C ARG A 15 -5.88 -3.06 -6.77
N GLU A 16 -4.80 -2.75 -6.07
CA GLU A 16 -3.43 -2.97 -6.55
C GLU A 16 -3.16 -4.44 -6.84
N ALA A 17 -3.57 -5.35 -5.96
CA ALA A 17 -3.41 -6.78 -6.16
C ALA A 17 -4.18 -7.26 -7.41
N HIS A 18 -5.42 -6.80 -7.60
CA HIS A 18 -6.21 -7.12 -8.81
C HIS A 18 -5.54 -6.61 -10.10
N LEU A 19 -4.99 -5.40 -10.07
CA LEU A 19 -4.33 -4.80 -11.22
C LEU A 19 -3.01 -5.51 -11.56
N LYS A 20 -2.22 -5.90 -10.55
CA LYS A 20 -0.93 -6.57 -10.74
C LYS A 20 -1.06 -8.05 -11.10
N LEU A 21 -1.95 -8.77 -10.43
CA LEU A 21 -2.01 -10.24 -10.49
C LEU A 21 -3.19 -10.76 -11.31
N GLY A 22 -4.10 -9.88 -11.71
CA GLY A 22 -5.39 -10.24 -12.28
C GLY A 22 -6.45 -10.47 -11.20
N TYR A 23 -7.73 -10.37 -11.62
CA TYR A 23 -8.85 -10.57 -10.71
C TYR A 23 -8.99 -12.03 -10.29
N ASP A 24 -9.14 -12.24 -9.00
CA ASP A 24 -9.39 -13.53 -8.40
C ASP A 24 -10.57 -13.42 -7.39
N GLU A 25 -11.53 -14.31 -7.47
CA GLU A 25 -12.71 -14.38 -6.57
C GLU A 25 -12.37 -15.03 -5.21
N ARG A 26 -11.11 -14.98 -4.77
CA ARG A 26 -10.67 -15.55 -3.51
C ARG A 26 -10.53 -14.50 -2.41
N PRO A 27 -10.64 -14.89 -1.14
CA PRO A 27 -10.27 -14.02 -0.03
C PRO A 27 -8.81 -13.57 -0.16
N MET A 28 -8.52 -12.32 0.23
CA MET A 28 -7.17 -11.76 0.22
C MET A 28 -6.71 -11.47 1.65
N SER A 29 -5.43 -11.76 1.91
CA SER A 29 -4.83 -11.55 3.23
C SER A 29 -3.68 -10.55 3.15
N PHE A 30 -3.66 -9.61 4.10
CA PHE A 30 -2.66 -8.56 4.20
C PHE A 30 -2.05 -8.56 5.60
N ASN A 31 -0.72 -8.49 5.69
CA ASN A 31 -0.02 -8.38 6.95
C ASN A 31 0.24 -6.90 7.27
N TYR A 32 -0.10 -6.51 8.48
CA TYR A 32 0.14 -5.18 9.01
C TYR A 32 0.97 -5.27 10.29
N THR A 33 1.93 -4.37 10.44
CA THR A 33 2.57 -4.16 11.74
C THR A 33 1.62 -3.48 12.71
N LEU A 34 1.91 -3.54 14.01
CA LEU A 34 1.13 -2.80 15.01
C LEU A 34 1.21 -1.30 14.74
N ASP A 35 2.40 -0.79 14.40
CA ASP A 35 2.64 0.63 14.16
C ASP A 35 1.84 1.13 12.95
N SER A 36 1.78 0.34 11.87
CA SER A 36 0.96 0.64 10.70
C SER A 36 -0.52 0.74 11.02
N LEU A 37 -1.04 -0.20 11.82
CA LEU A 37 -2.43 -0.16 12.26
C LEU A 37 -2.72 1.01 13.20
N CYS A 38 -1.79 1.33 14.12
CA CYS A 38 -1.90 2.50 14.98
C CYS A 38 -1.98 3.79 14.14
N HIS A 39 -1.12 3.91 13.12
CA HIS A 39 -1.15 5.04 12.19
C HIS A 39 -2.49 5.12 11.43
N LEU A 40 -2.94 4.02 10.84
CA LEU A 40 -4.19 3.98 10.09
C LEU A 40 -5.42 4.28 10.96
N LEU A 41 -5.40 3.90 12.23
CA LEU A 41 -6.49 4.18 13.17
C LEU A 41 -6.33 5.51 13.92
N GLY A 42 -5.20 6.19 13.74
CA GLY A 42 -4.90 7.47 14.38
C GLY A 42 -4.83 7.39 15.91
N SER A 43 -4.38 6.23 16.44
CA SER A 43 -4.37 6.00 17.89
C SER A 43 -3.33 4.96 18.28
N ASP A 44 -2.44 5.30 19.18
CA ASP A 44 -1.48 4.36 19.76
C ASP A 44 -2.19 3.32 20.62
N MET A 45 -1.93 2.05 20.34
CA MET A 45 -2.55 0.92 21.02
C MET A 45 -1.55 -0.19 21.29
N SER A 46 -1.80 -0.93 22.38
CA SER A 46 -1.17 -2.23 22.56
C SER A 46 -1.76 -3.28 21.61
N MET A 47 -1.08 -4.43 21.48
CA MET A 47 -1.60 -5.56 20.69
C MET A 47 -3.01 -5.98 21.11
N ASP A 48 -3.30 -6.01 22.42
CA ASP A 48 -4.63 -6.38 22.93
C ASP A 48 -5.69 -5.28 22.66
N GLY A 49 -5.28 -4.02 22.69
CA GLY A 49 -6.13 -2.89 22.30
C GLY A 49 -6.48 -2.94 20.82
N MET A 50 -5.49 -3.22 19.99
CA MET A 50 -5.66 -3.36 18.54
C MET A 50 -6.58 -4.55 18.19
N GLU A 51 -6.46 -5.68 18.88
CA GLU A 51 -7.33 -6.83 18.67
C GLU A 51 -8.81 -6.47 18.87
N LYS A 52 -9.14 -5.75 19.95
CA LYS A 52 -10.50 -5.24 20.21
C LYS A 52 -10.98 -4.24 19.16
N ALA A 53 -10.07 -3.40 18.67
CA ALA A 53 -10.39 -2.47 17.59
C ALA A 53 -10.71 -3.21 16.29
N LEU A 54 -9.94 -4.23 15.93
CA LEU A 54 -10.18 -5.08 14.76
C LEU A 54 -11.45 -5.91 14.88
N GLU A 55 -11.79 -6.41 16.09
CA GLU A 55 -13.11 -7.04 16.36
C GLU A 55 -14.25 -6.07 16.04
N SER A 56 -14.13 -4.83 16.50
CA SER A 56 -15.13 -3.79 16.22
C SER A 56 -15.20 -3.44 14.73
N PHE A 57 -14.07 -3.40 14.04
CA PHE A 57 -13.99 -3.15 12.61
C PHE A 57 -14.64 -4.28 11.80
N SER A 58 -14.33 -5.54 12.11
CA SER A 58 -14.90 -6.70 11.39
C SER A 58 -16.40 -6.88 11.66
N ALA A 59 -16.91 -6.40 12.80
CA ALA A 59 -18.33 -6.40 13.13
C ALA A 59 -19.09 -5.24 12.47
N ALA A 60 -18.40 -4.26 11.91
CA ALA A 60 -19.02 -3.17 11.16
C ALA A 60 -19.67 -3.72 9.88
N SER A 61 -20.77 -3.09 9.46
CA SER A 61 -21.54 -3.51 8.26
C SER A 61 -20.97 -2.96 6.94
N GLY A 62 -19.65 -2.73 6.85
CA GLY A 62 -18.99 -2.26 5.64
C GLY A 62 -18.83 -3.36 4.58
N GLU A 63 -18.80 -2.97 3.31
CA GLU A 63 -18.64 -3.91 2.19
C GLU A 63 -17.29 -4.65 2.20
N VAL A 64 -16.24 -4.01 2.68
CA VAL A 64 -14.90 -4.59 2.80
C VAL A 64 -14.65 -5.16 4.19
N SER A 65 -15.09 -4.47 5.25
CA SER A 65 -14.90 -4.88 6.64
C SER A 65 -15.83 -5.99 7.08
N GLY A 66 -17.02 -6.07 6.49
CA GLY A 66 -18.05 -7.04 6.87
C GLY A 66 -17.61 -8.48 6.64
N GLY A 67 -17.54 -9.26 7.75
CA GLY A 67 -17.08 -10.64 7.71
C GLY A 67 -15.56 -10.82 7.51
N MET A 68 -14.78 -9.74 7.54
CA MET A 68 -13.33 -9.81 7.59
C MET A 68 -12.89 -10.62 8.82
N THR A 69 -11.87 -11.45 8.66
CA THR A 69 -11.23 -12.16 9.77
C THR A 69 -9.81 -11.64 9.96
N PHE A 70 -9.29 -11.81 11.16
CA PHE A 70 -7.90 -11.46 11.44
C PHE A 70 -7.27 -12.47 12.39
N ARG A 71 -5.95 -12.53 12.35
CA ARG A 71 -5.15 -13.33 13.29
C ARG A 71 -3.92 -12.54 13.73
N ARG A 72 -3.54 -12.69 14.96
CA ARG A 72 -2.32 -12.12 15.54
C ARG A 72 -1.09 -12.79 14.93
N ILE A 73 -0.09 -12.00 14.54
CA ILE A 73 1.25 -12.42 14.12
C ILE A 73 2.29 -11.80 15.05
N LYS A 74 3.57 -12.11 14.86
CA LYS A 74 4.65 -11.73 15.81
C LYS A 74 4.64 -10.23 16.14
N ASN A 75 4.52 -9.35 15.15
CA ASN A 75 4.63 -7.90 15.32
C ASN A 75 3.37 -7.14 14.82
N GLY A 76 2.22 -7.80 14.76
CA GLY A 76 1.02 -7.17 14.23
C GLY A 76 -0.10 -8.17 13.96
N PHE A 77 -0.84 -7.96 12.86
CA PHE A 77 -2.01 -8.75 12.49
C PHE A 77 -2.02 -9.07 11.00
N CYS A 78 -2.52 -10.24 10.67
CA CYS A 78 -2.88 -10.62 9.31
C CYS A 78 -4.39 -10.46 9.18
N LEU A 79 -4.84 -9.55 8.32
CA LEU A 79 -6.24 -9.29 8.02
C LEU A 79 -6.63 -10.03 6.75
N THR A 80 -7.76 -10.74 6.77
CA THR A 80 -8.27 -11.47 5.61
C THR A 80 -9.64 -10.94 5.22
N VAL A 81 -9.70 -10.29 4.07
CA VAL A 81 -10.93 -9.79 3.45
C VAL A 81 -11.61 -10.94 2.71
N THR A 82 -12.93 -11.04 2.82
CA THR A 82 -13.73 -12.10 2.19
C THR A 82 -13.75 -11.99 0.67
N ALA A 83 -14.13 -13.06 -0.01
CA ALA A 83 -14.34 -13.04 -1.46
C ALA A 83 -15.38 -11.99 -1.90
N SER A 84 -16.42 -11.76 -1.10
CA SER A 84 -17.42 -10.71 -1.38
C SER A 84 -16.81 -9.30 -1.25
N GLY A 85 -15.95 -9.06 -0.25
CA GLY A 85 -15.26 -7.79 -0.09
C GLY A 85 -14.29 -7.51 -1.24
N THR A 86 -13.54 -8.52 -1.70
CA THR A 86 -12.66 -8.36 -2.88
C THR A 86 -13.46 -8.13 -4.17
N ALA A 87 -14.59 -8.81 -4.35
CA ALA A 87 -15.50 -8.59 -5.48
C ALA A 87 -16.11 -7.18 -5.48
N TYR A 88 -16.46 -6.66 -4.31
CA TYR A 88 -16.92 -5.29 -4.17
C TYR A 88 -15.86 -4.29 -4.67
N VAL A 89 -14.61 -4.42 -4.21
CA VAL A 89 -13.53 -3.53 -4.66
C VAL A 89 -13.35 -3.58 -6.18
N LYS A 90 -13.43 -4.75 -6.80
CA LYS A 90 -13.43 -4.86 -8.26
C LYS A 90 -14.56 -4.05 -8.88
N SER A 91 -15.77 -4.12 -8.33
CA SER A 91 -16.95 -3.44 -8.89
C SER A 91 -16.86 -1.92 -8.87
N ILE A 92 -16.10 -1.35 -7.94
CA ILE A 92 -15.89 0.10 -7.79
C ILE A 92 -14.58 0.60 -8.43
N THR A 93 -13.76 -0.28 -9.00
CA THR A 93 -12.52 0.10 -9.69
C THR A 93 -12.84 0.49 -11.14
N THR A 94 -12.53 1.73 -11.50
CA THR A 94 -12.87 2.32 -12.81
C THR A 94 -11.68 2.33 -13.79
N GLY A 95 -10.45 2.21 -13.31
CA GLY A 95 -9.22 2.37 -14.07
C GLY A 95 -8.69 3.80 -14.12
N GLU A 96 -9.45 4.76 -13.60
CA GLU A 96 -9.03 6.18 -13.54
C GLU A 96 -8.24 6.52 -12.26
N GLU A 97 -8.21 5.60 -11.32
CA GLU A 97 -7.47 5.78 -10.07
C GLU A 97 -5.96 5.84 -10.32
N PHE A 98 -5.24 6.64 -9.52
CA PHE A 98 -3.80 6.79 -9.61
C PHE A 98 -3.06 5.44 -9.68
N ILE A 99 -3.40 4.49 -8.80
CA ILE A 99 -2.74 3.18 -8.78
C ILE A 99 -2.99 2.38 -10.06
N ALA A 100 -4.15 2.55 -10.71
CA ALA A 100 -4.43 1.89 -11.97
C ALA A 100 -3.54 2.44 -13.09
N LYS A 101 -3.41 3.77 -13.19
CA LYS A 101 -2.53 4.44 -14.16
C LYS A 101 -1.06 4.11 -13.93
N LEU A 102 -0.63 4.04 -12.67
CA LEU A 102 0.73 3.64 -12.32
C LEU A 102 1.03 2.20 -12.77
N VAL A 103 0.15 1.25 -12.45
CA VAL A 103 0.32 -0.15 -12.86
C VAL A 103 0.27 -0.30 -14.37
N GLU A 104 -0.64 0.40 -15.06
CA GLU A 104 -0.73 0.40 -16.52
C GLU A 104 0.57 0.93 -17.15
N LYS A 105 1.11 2.05 -16.65
CA LYS A 105 2.35 2.64 -17.16
C LYS A 105 3.52 1.67 -17.02
N ILE A 106 3.67 1.02 -15.87
CA ILE A 106 4.73 0.05 -15.62
C ILE A 106 4.57 -1.19 -16.54
N ARG A 107 3.34 -1.70 -16.70
CA ARG A 107 3.06 -2.86 -17.56
C ARG A 107 3.22 -2.57 -19.04
N SER A 108 3.03 -1.33 -19.47
CA SER A 108 3.24 -0.90 -20.87
C SER A 108 4.71 -0.72 -21.25
N HIS A 109 5.64 -1.25 -20.43
CA HIS A 109 7.08 -1.13 -20.61
C HIS A 109 7.55 0.32 -20.61
N ALA A 110 7.36 1.00 -19.46
CA ALA A 110 8.02 2.30 -19.23
C ALA A 110 9.52 2.15 -19.47
N SER A 111 10.08 3.03 -20.28
CA SER A 111 11.49 2.94 -20.69
C SER A 111 12.44 3.54 -19.65
N SER A 112 11.91 4.29 -18.67
CA SER A 112 12.71 4.94 -17.62
C SER A 112 11.88 5.20 -16.35
N LEU A 113 12.58 5.35 -15.23
CA LEU A 113 11.99 5.80 -13.97
C LEU A 113 11.31 7.17 -14.10
N GLU A 114 11.86 8.07 -14.91
CA GLU A 114 11.29 9.40 -15.13
C GLU A 114 9.89 9.34 -15.74
N GLU A 115 9.66 8.46 -16.70
CA GLU A 115 8.32 8.24 -17.25
C GLU A 115 7.31 7.71 -16.21
N VAL A 116 7.77 6.96 -15.22
CA VAL A 116 6.92 6.52 -14.11
C VAL A 116 6.66 7.68 -13.16
N VAL A 117 7.67 8.52 -12.87
CA VAL A 117 7.49 9.72 -12.03
C VAL A 117 6.51 10.71 -12.66
N ASP A 118 6.44 10.80 -13.98
CA ASP A 118 5.47 11.66 -14.66
C ASP A 118 4.02 11.28 -14.35
N VAL A 119 3.73 9.98 -14.15
CA VAL A 119 2.39 9.55 -13.68
C VAL A 119 2.03 10.16 -12.31
N PHE A 120 3.00 10.27 -11.41
CA PHE A 120 2.80 10.93 -10.12
C PHE A 120 2.56 12.42 -10.29
N ARG A 121 3.32 13.09 -11.17
CA ARG A 121 3.19 14.52 -11.45
C ARG A 121 1.84 14.86 -12.09
N ASP A 122 1.35 14.01 -12.97
CA ASP A 122 0.05 14.16 -13.62
C ASP A 122 -1.10 14.01 -12.63
N PHE A 123 -0.93 13.17 -11.60
CA PHE A 123 -1.92 12.98 -10.56
C PHE A 123 -1.94 14.12 -9.54
N SER A 124 -0.78 14.65 -9.17
CA SER A 124 -0.66 15.73 -8.20
C SER A 124 0.51 16.65 -8.56
N GLY A 125 0.29 17.95 -8.55
CA GLY A 125 1.30 18.96 -8.90
C GLY A 125 2.50 19.05 -7.97
N GLY A 126 2.52 18.30 -6.87
CA GLY A 126 3.66 18.24 -5.93
C GLY A 126 4.12 16.80 -5.75
N VAL A 127 5.33 16.48 -6.24
CA VAL A 127 5.94 15.16 -6.08
C VAL A 127 7.32 15.34 -5.49
N ILE A 128 7.66 14.53 -4.51
CA ILE A 128 8.98 14.53 -3.86
C ILE A 128 9.68 13.25 -4.30
N THR A 129 10.89 13.39 -4.85
CA THR A 129 11.76 12.29 -5.24
C THR A 129 13.01 12.33 -4.39
N GLU A 130 13.40 11.20 -3.82
CA GLU A 130 14.53 11.07 -2.90
C GLU A 130 15.32 9.80 -3.21
N THR A 131 16.59 9.76 -2.79
CA THR A 131 17.35 8.50 -2.77
C THR A 131 16.83 7.66 -1.61
N PRO A 132 16.44 6.39 -1.85
CA PRO A 132 15.94 5.53 -0.78
C PRO A 132 17.05 5.15 0.21
N ASP A 133 16.66 4.85 1.45
CA ASP A 133 17.58 4.37 2.49
C ASP A 133 18.07 2.92 2.25
N SER A 134 17.43 2.22 1.35
CA SER A 134 17.77 0.84 0.97
C SER A 134 18.43 0.82 -0.41
N SER A 135 19.50 0.01 -0.54
CA SER A 135 20.13 -0.26 -1.84
C SER A 135 19.33 -1.20 -2.76
N GLU A 136 18.19 -1.69 -2.30
CA GLU A 136 17.28 -2.53 -3.09
C GLU A 136 16.44 -1.70 -4.07
N PHE A 137 16.40 -0.37 -3.89
CA PHE A 137 15.60 0.53 -4.70
C PHE A 137 16.47 1.65 -5.27
N ASP A 138 16.10 2.11 -6.46
CA ASP A 138 16.81 3.18 -7.15
C ASP A 138 16.22 4.57 -6.85
N LEU A 139 14.91 4.62 -6.57
CA LEU A 139 14.20 5.88 -6.37
C LEU A 139 13.06 5.72 -5.36
N LEU A 140 12.95 6.68 -4.45
CA LEU A 140 11.79 6.87 -3.58
C LEU A 140 10.95 8.02 -4.12
N VAL A 141 9.66 7.77 -4.34
CA VAL A 141 8.68 8.77 -4.77
C VAL A 141 7.56 8.84 -3.75
N ARG A 142 7.16 10.05 -3.37
CA ARG A 142 6.04 10.30 -2.47
C ARG A 142 5.36 11.62 -2.77
N PHE A 143 4.14 11.75 -2.33
CA PHE A 143 3.44 13.02 -2.31
C PHE A 143 3.79 13.83 -1.05
N PRO A 144 3.57 15.17 -1.06
CA PRO A 144 3.76 16.00 0.12
C PRO A 144 2.90 15.55 1.30
N GLU A 145 3.34 15.84 2.50
CA GLU A 145 2.57 15.58 3.72
C GLU A 145 1.17 16.25 3.66
N GLY A 146 0.15 15.53 4.12
CA GLY A 146 -1.24 15.98 4.04
C GLY A 146 -1.93 15.76 2.69
N SER A 147 -1.26 15.10 1.74
CA SER A 147 -1.89 14.63 0.51
C SER A 147 -2.86 13.49 0.79
N VAL A 148 -3.75 13.21 -0.18
CA VAL A 148 -4.71 12.09 -0.10
C VAL A 148 -3.97 10.74 -0.08
N ASP A 149 -2.85 10.67 -0.77
CA ASP A 149 -1.96 9.50 -0.80
C ASP A 149 -0.72 9.78 0.06
N GLU A 150 -0.53 9.02 1.12
CA GLU A 150 0.56 9.15 2.08
C GLU A 150 1.58 7.99 1.98
N TYR A 151 1.55 7.24 0.87
CA TYR A 151 2.48 6.13 0.67
C TYR A 151 3.85 6.58 0.18
N TYR A 152 4.84 5.75 0.50
CA TYR A 152 6.19 5.77 -0.02
C TYR A 152 6.29 4.73 -1.14
N TYR A 153 6.60 5.16 -2.34
CA TYR A 153 6.74 4.32 -3.52
C TYR A 153 8.23 4.13 -3.82
N CYS A 154 8.73 2.94 -3.56
CA CYS A 154 10.12 2.57 -3.83
C CYS A 154 10.19 1.90 -5.20
N LEU A 155 10.88 2.50 -6.14
CA LEU A 155 11.01 2.06 -7.52
C LEU A 155 12.38 1.41 -7.75
N SER A 156 12.41 0.34 -8.54
CA SER A 156 13.64 -0.27 -9.05
C SER A 156 13.55 -0.43 -10.55
N ALA A 157 14.67 -0.23 -11.25
CA ALA A 157 14.80 -0.40 -12.68
C ALA A 157 15.94 -1.36 -13.00
N GLU A 158 15.62 -2.50 -13.59
CA GLU A 158 16.59 -3.49 -14.03
C GLU A 158 16.64 -3.52 -15.56
N GLN A 159 17.84 -3.45 -16.13
CA GLN A 159 18.01 -3.66 -17.58
C GLN A 159 18.03 -5.15 -17.89
N GLU A 160 17.13 -5.58 -18.74
CA GLU A 160 17.12 -6.94 -19.27
C GLU A 160 18.13 -7.12 -20.40
N ILE A 161 18.48 -8.38 -20.70
CA ILE A 161 19.50 -8.75 -21.71
C ILE A 161 19.08 -8.28 -23.13
N ASP A 162 17.79 -8.16 -23.38
CA ASP A 162 17.21 -7.69 -24.65
C ASP A 162 17.16 -6.16 -24.80
N GLY A 163 17.66 -5.44 -23.79
CA GLY A 163 17.72 -3.97 -23.76
C GLY A 163 16.44 -3.29 -23.26
N HIS A 164 15.42 -4.04 -22.85
CA HIS A 164 14.25 -3.49 -22.18
C HIS A 164 14.56 -3.17 -20.72
N THR A 165 13.91 -2.14 -20.19
CA THR A 165 13.98 -1.79 -18.77
C THR A 165 12.79 -2.40 -18.05
N HIS A 166 13.05 -3.28 -17.10
CA HIS A 166 12.01 -3.81 -16.20
C HIS A 166 11.90 -2.92 -14.98
N ILE A 167 10.75 -2.26 -14.81
CA ILE A 167 10.50 -1.38 -13.67
C ILE A 167 9.52 -2.08 -12.72
N THR A 168 9.89 -2.09 -11.45
CA THR A 168 9.04 -2.58 -10.36
C THR A 168 8.86 -1.49 -9.31
N TYR A 169 7.82 -1.62 -8.50
CA TYR A 169 7.65 -0.76 -7.33
C TYR A 169 7.11 -1.53 -6.14
N HIS A 170 7.47 -1.05 -4.96
CA HIS A 170 6.90 -1.43 -3.68
C HIS A 170 6.31 -0.20 -3.01
N ARG A 171 5.15 -0.38 -2.39
CA ARG A 171 4.41 0.67 -1.71
C ARG A 171 4.39 0.40 -0.22
N PHE A 172 4.82 1.38 0.57
CA PHE A 172 4.87 1.30 2.02
C PHE A 172 4.11 2.47 2.63
N ILE A 173 3.44 2.26 3.75
CA ILE A 173 3.14 3.39 4.63
C ILE A 173 4.45 3.85 5.29
N LYS A 174 4.50 5.12 5.71
CA LYS A 174 5.71 5.76 6.24
C LYS A 174 6.35 4.95 7.39
N GLU A 175 5.52 4.43 8.29
CA GLU A 175 5.96 3.68 9.47
C GLU A 175 6.64 2.36 9.08
N ASP A 176 6.08 1.64 8.10
CA ASP A 176 6.68 0.39 7.60
C ASP A 176 7.99 0.67 6.89
N TYR A 177 8.05 1.70 6.02
CA TYR A 177 9.28 2.10 5.36
C TYR A 177 10.36 2.45 6.39
N SER A 178 10.03 3.28 7.39
CA SER A 178 10.97 3.69 8.42
C SER A 178 11.47 2.50 9.25
N SER A 179 10.58 1.57 9.61
CA SER A 179 10.96 0.40 10.41
C SER A 179 11.83 -0.60 9.65
N LEU A 180 11.66 -0.70 8.33
CA LEU A 180 12.39 -1.65 7.49
C LEU A 180 13.75 -1.11 7.04
N PHE A 181 13.83 0.16 6.69
CA PHE A 181 14.97 0.71 5.95
C PHE A 181 15.71 1.83 6.68
N GLN A 182 15.04 2.64 7.51
CA GLN A 182 15.75 3.66 8.28
C GLN A 182 16.52 3.00 9.42
N LYS A 183 17.84 3.01 9.34
CA LYS A 183 18.69 2.59 10.45
C LYS A 183 18.42 3.50 11.64
N SER A 184 18.01 2.93 12.77
CA SER A 184 17.96 3.64 14.04
C SER A 184 19.26 4.43 14.19
N ALA A 185 19.18 5.74 14.31
CA ALA A 185 20.36 6.56 14.60
C ALA A 185 21.05 5.94 15.84
N PRO A 186 22.37 5.79 15.83
CA PRO A 186 23.06 5.26 17.00
C PRO A 186 22.71 6.15 18.19
N ILE A 187 22.17 5.55 19.24
CA ILE A 187 21.92 6.21 20.52
C ILE A 187 23.29 6.68 21.01
N MET A 188 23.55 7.99 20.91
CA MET A 188 24.73 8.63 21.52
C MET A 188 24.52 8.77 23.02
#